data_a394d9dea8bd809c217b90b395d71a63
#
_entry.id   a394d9dea8bd809c217b90b395d71a63
#
_cell.length_a   1.000
_cell.length_b   1.000
_cell.length_c   1.000
_cell.angle_alpha   90.00
_cell.angle_beta   90.00
_cell.angle_gamma   90.00
#
_symmetry.space_group_name_H-M   'P 1'
#
loop_
_entity.id
_entity.type
_entity.pdbx_description
1 polymer ?
#
loop_
_entity_poly.entity_id
_entity_poly.type
_entity_poly.pdbx_seq_one_letter_code
_entity_poly.pdbx_strand_id
1 'polypeptide(L)'
;MVAWVVRDYLLQMQQRESERTEIPSLKIAYNNVFGYYIEVRNTHKDKVPAEWIRKQTLVNAERYITQELKEYEEKILGAEDKILSLETKLYNDLVMDLSEYIPAIQINATQIARLDCLLAFA
;
A
#
# COMPACT_ATOMS: atom_id res chain seq x y z
N MET A 1 6.70 -2.47 3.12
CA MET A 1 7.09 -3.35 2.00
C MET A 1 6.26 -3.07 0.74
N VAL A 2 4.94 -3.10 0.81
CA VAL A 2 4.05 -2.82 -0.35
C VAL A 2 4.30 -1.43 -0.95
N ALA A 3 4.44 -0.40 -0.12
CA ALA A 3 4.72 0.96 -0.57
C ALA A 3 6.01 1.09 -1.39
N TRP A 4 7.02 0.29 -1.10
CA TRP A 4 8.28 0.28 -1.84
C TRP A 4 8.13 -0.32 -3.24
N VAL A 5 7.46 -1.46 -3.35
CA VAL A 5 7.20 -2.14 -4.62
C VAL A 5 6.33 -1.27 -5.53
N VAL A 6 5.28 -0.66 -4.97
CA VAL A 6 4.40 0.27 -5.69
C VAL A 6 5.16 1.47 -6.22
N ARG A 7 6.00 2.08 -5.38
CA ARG A 7 6.80 3.24 -5.76
C ARG A 7 7.80 2.92 -6.88
N ASP A 8 8.48 1.78 -6.78
CA ASP A 8 9.45 1.35 -7.78
C ASP A 8 8.78 1.10 -9.14
N TYR A 9 7.66 0.40 -9.15
CA TYR A 9 6.89 0.15 -10.37
C TYR A 9 6.40 1.46 -11.03
N LEU A 10 5.88 2.40 -10.25
CA LEU A 10 5.41 3.68 -10.77
C LEU A 10 6.57 4.53 -11.35
N LEU A 11 7.74 4.47 -10.74
CA LEU A 11 8.93 5.13 -11.27
C LEU A 11 9.39 4.49 -12.60
N GLN A 12 9.40 3.18 -12.69
CA GLN A 12 9.72 2.45 -13.92
C GLN A 12 8.71 2.77 -15.03
N MET A 13 7.41 2.79 -14.70
CA MET A 13 6.36 3.18 -15.63
C MET A 13 6.55 4.63 -16.10
N GLN A 14 6.82 5.55 -15.20
CA GLN A 14 7.09 6.95 -15.52
C GLN A 14 8.27 7.09 -16.49
N GLN A 15 9.36 6.41 -16.24
CA GLN A 15 10.53 6.43 -17.10
C GLN A 15 10.21 5.82 -18.47
N ARG A 16 9.58 4.66 -18.52
CA ARG A 16 9.19 3.99 -19.77
C ARG A 16 8.28 4.89 -20.62
N GLU A 17 7.25 5.49 -20.02
CA GLU A 17 6.34 6.36 -20.75
C GLU A 17 7.00 7.68 -21.17
N SER A 18 7.91 8.22 -20.36
CA SER A 18 8.71 9.39 -20.71
C SER A 18 9.60 9.14 -21.94
N GLU A 19 10.23 7.98 -22.00
CA GLU A 19 11.06 7.58 -23.15
C GLU A 19 10.20 7.31 -24.39
N ARG A 20 9.06 6.61 -24.24
CA ARG A 20 8.14 6.28 -25.32
C ARG A 20 7.52 7.51 -25.97
N THR A 21 7.15 8.50 -25.16
CA THR A 21 6.47 9.71 -25.62
C THR A 21 7.42 10.88 -25.91
N GLU A 22 8.68 10.74 -25.55
CA GLU A 22 9.69 11.82 -25.62
C GLU A 22 9.28 13.06 -24.81
N ILE A 23 8.59 12.85 -23.68
CA ILE A 23 8.15 13.91 -22.77
C ILE A 23 9.00 13.84 -21.49
N PRO A 24 10.06 14.64 -21.36
CA PRO A 24 10.96 14.58 -20.20
C PRO A 24 10.32 15.10 -18.90
N SER A 25 9.28 15.88 -19.01
CA SER A 25 8.55 16.46 -17.87
C SER A 25 7.36 15.63 -17.41
N LEU A 26 7.17 14.43 -17.94
CA LEU A 26 6.12 13.51 -17.53
C LEU A 26 6.27 13.10 -16.06
N LYS A 27 5.19 13.18 -15.31
CA LYS A 27 5.16 12.80 -13.90
C LYS A 27 3.93 11.97 -13.59
N ILE A 28 4.11 10.88 -12.86
CA ILE A 28 3.02 10.11 -12.28
C ILE A 28 2.82 10.56 -10.83
N ALA A 29 1.59 10.88 -10.46
CA ALA A 29 1.23 11.30 -9.12
C ALA A 29 -0.14 10.74 -8.72
N TYR A 30 -0.50 10.89 -7.46
CA TYR A 30 -1.77 10.43 -6.90
C TYR A 30 -2.64 11.61 -6.47
N ASN A 31 -3.93 11.48 -6.72
CA ASN A 31 -4.95 12.43 -6.25
C ASN A 31 -6.08 11.66 -5.56
N ASN A 32 -6.53 12.13 -4.41
CA ASN A 32 -7.59 11.48 -3.63
C ASN A 32 -8.96 11.42 -4.32
N VAL A 33 -9.18 12.24 -5.34
CA VAL A 33 -10.47 12.32 -6.05
C VAL A 33 -10.57 11.29 -7.17
N PHE A 34 -9.49 11.09 -7.95
CA PHE A 34 -9.51 10.22 -9.14
C PHE A 34 -8.32 9.27 -9.26
N GLY A 35 -7.55 9.11 -8.17
CA GLY A 35 -6.46 8.14 -8.08
C GLY A 35 -5.16 8.56 -8.76
N TYR A 36 -4.42 7.60 -9.28
CA TYR A 36 -3.17 7.84 -9.99
C TYR A 36 -3.41 8.48 -11.36
N TYR A 37 -2.54 9.43 -11.72
CA TYR A 37 -2.61 10.13 -13.00
C TYR A 37 -1.22 10.44 -13.54
N ILE A 38 -1.17 10.67 -14.84
CA ILE A 38 0.01 11.15 -15.55
C ILE A 38 -0.18 12.64 -15.82
N GLU A 39 0.74 13.46 -15.34
CA GLU A 39 0.75 14.90 -15.59
C GLU A 39 1.72 15.25 -16.71
N VAL A 40 1.24 15.98 -17.70
CA VAL A 40 2.00 16.45 -18.84
C VAL A 40 1.84 17.97 -18.95
N ARG A 41 2.95 18.68 -19.06
CA ARG A 41 2.92 20.14 -19.29
C ARG A 41 2.33 20.47 -20.65
N ASN A 42 1.63 21.60 -20.76
CA ASN A 42 0.99 22.04 -22.00
C ASN A 42 1.96 22.17 -23.17
N THR A 43 3.24 22.39 -22.92
CA THR A 43 4.30 22.46 -23.95
C THR A 43 4.49 21.13 -24.71
N HIS A 44 4.05 20.01 -24.14
CA HIS A 44 4.21 18.67 -24.72
C HIS A 44 2.90 17.94 -24.97
N LYS A 45 1.76 18.63 -24.86
CA LYS A 45 0.43 18.03 -25.04
C LYS A 45 0.23 17.35 -26.39
N ASP A 46 0.93 17.83 -27.44
CA ASP A 46 0.82 17.29 -28.79
C ASP A 46 1.51 15.92 -28.95
N LYS A 47 2.37 15.55 -27.99
CA LYS A 47 3.08 14.26 -27.94
C LYS A 47 2.32 13.18 -27.17
N VAL A 48 1.18 13.53 -26.60
CA VAL A 48 0.37 12.59 -25.81
C VAL A 48 -0.27 11.56 -26.73
N PRO A 49 -0.12 10.25 -26.42
CA PRO A 49 -0.79 9.19 -27.19
C PRO A 49 -2.31 9.32 -27.14
N ALA A 50 -2.98 8.99 -28.25
CA ALA A 50 -4.44 9.05 -28.34
C ALA A 50 -5.17 8.06 -27.40
N GLU A 51 -4.46 7.03 -26.93
CA GLU A 51 -4.99 6.03 -26.00
C GLU A 51 -5.14 6.54 -24.55
N TRP A 52 -4.49 7.68 -24.23
CA TRP A 52 -4.59 8.28 -22.90
C TRP A 52 -5.88 9.08 -22.74
N ILE A 53 -6.57 8.84 -21.65
CA ILE A 53 -7.84 9.52 -21.36
C ILE A 53 -7.56 10.76 -20.52
N ARG A 54 -7.87 11.95 -21.06
CA ARG A 54 -7.76 13.20 -20.32
C ARG A 54 -8.81 13.26 -19.22
N LYS A 55 -8.37 13.53 -18.00
CA LYS A 55 -9.24 13.66 -16.82
C LYS A 55 -9.36 15.08 -16.31
N GLN A 56 -8.30 15.86 -16.38
CA GLN A 56 -8.31 17.23 -15.87
C GLN A 56 -7.39 18.10 -16.70
N THR A 57 -7.85 19.32 -16.96
CA THR A 57 -7.06 20.38 -17.58
C THR A 57 -6.72 21.41 -16.49
N LEU A 58 -5.44 21.69 -16.33
CA LEU A 58 -4.90 22.74 -15.46
C LEU A 58 -4.37 23.91 -16.30
N VAL A 59 -4.03 25.02 -15.63
CA VAL A 59 -3.50 26.20 -16.31
C VAL A 59 -2.23 25.89 -17.11
N ASN A 60 -1.31 25.09 -16.54
CA ASN A 60 0.00 24.82 -17.13
C ASN A 60 0.24 23.35 -17.51
N ALA A 61 -0.73 22.47 -17.25
CA ALA A 61 -0.59 21.03 -17.46
C ALA A 61 -1.94 20.37 -17.73
N GLU A 62 -1.90 19.18 -18.28
CA GLU A 62 -3.05 18.29 -18.41
C GLU A 62 -2.78 16.98 -17.68
N ARG A 63 -3.83 16.38 -17.14
CA ARG A 63 -3.77 15.13 -16.41
C ARG A 63 -4.51 14.03 -17.15
N TYR A 64 -3.82 12.93 -17.33
CA TYR A 64 -4.30 11.78 -18.09
C TYR A 64 -4.34 10.53 -17.22
N ILE A 65 -5.21 9.60 -17.62
CA ILE A 65 -5.28 8.25 -17.05
C ILE A 65 -5.07 7.26 -18.19
N THR A 66 -4.30 6.22 -17.92
CA THR A 66 -4.14 5.08 -18.81
C THR A 66 -4.85 3.87 -18.23
N GLN A 67 -5.24 2.94 -19.09
CA GLN A 67 -5.86 1.69 -18.66
C GLN A 67 -4.92 0.89 -17.75
N GLU A 68 -3.63 0.82 -18.10
CA GLU A 68 -2.61 0.14 -17.31
C GLU A 68 -2.49 0.72 -15.90
N LEU A 69 -2.48 2.05 -15.78
CA LEU A 69 -2.39 2.74 -14.50
C LEU A 69 -3.62 2.48 -13.61
N LYS A 70 -4.80 2.42 -14.23
CA LYS A 70 -6.04 2.09 -13.54
C LYS A 70 -6.08 0.65 -13.03
N GLU A 71 -5.69 -0.31 -13.86
CA GLU A 71 -5.59 -1.72 -13.46
C GLU A 71 -4.57 -1.93 -12.34
N TYR A 72 -3.48 -1.18 -12.37
CA TYR A 72 -2.48 -1.24 -11.31
C TYR A 72 -3.00 -0.65 -9.99
N GLU A 73 -3.74 0.45 -10.05
CA GLU A 73 -4.42 1.03 -8.89
C GLU A 73 -5.40 0.03 -8.25
N GLU A 74 -6.20 -0.65 -9.04
CA GLU A 74 -7.12 -1.68 -8.55
C GLU A 74 -6.37 -2.84 -7.87
N LYS A 75 -5.21 -3.23 -8.40
CA LYS A 75 -4.36 -4.25 -7.77
C LYS A 75 -3.78 -3.78 -6.44
N ILE A 76 -3.38 -2.52 -6.33
CA ILE A 76 -2.86 -1.94 -5.07
C ILE A 76 -3.96 -1.94 -4.01
N LEU A 77 -5.14 -1.43 -4.33
CA LEU A 77 -6.27 -1.38 -3.40
C LEU A 77 -6.68 -2.79 -2.96
N GLY A 78 -6.78 -3.72 -3.91
CA GLY A 78 -7.08 -5.10 -3.59
C GLY A 78 -6.00 -5.81 -2.77
N ALA A 79 -4.74 -5.43 -2.89
CA ALA A 79 -3.64 -5.96 -2.09
C ALA A 79 -3.70 -5.43 -0.64
N GLU A 80 -4.03 -4.18 -0.43
CA GLU A 80 -4.21 -3.59 0.91
C GLU A 80 -5.33 -4.29 1.69
N ASP A 81 -6.47 -4.52 1.06
CA ASP A 81 -7.59 -5.26 1.65
C ASP A 81 -7.20 -6.71 2.01
N LYS A 82 -6.46 -7.39 1.13
CA LYS A 82 -5.96 -8.74 1.39
C LYS A 82 -4.96 -8.78 2.54
N ILE A 83 -4.09 -7.79 2.64
CA ILE A 83 -3.12 -7.68 3.74
C ILE A 83 -3.86 -7.53 5.06
N LEU A 84 -4.80 -6.60 5.15
CA LEU A 84 -5.60 -6.37 6.36
C LEU A 84 -6.39 -7.64 6.77
N SER A 85 -7.01 -8.30 5.82
CA SER A 85 -7.74 -9.55 6.05
C SER A 85 -6.83 -10.67 6.56
N LEU A 86 -5.65 -10.82 5.97
CA LEU A 86 -4.67 -11.83 6.36
C LEU A 86 -4.07 -11.53 7.74
N GLU A 87 -3.71 -10.30 8.02
CA GLU A 87 -3.20 -9.87 9.33
C GLU A 87 -4.24 -10.14 10.43
N THR A 88 -5.50 -9.81 10.18
CA THR A 88 -6.61 -10.08 11.11
C THR A 88 -6.77 -11.57 11.37
N LYS A 89 -6.72 -12.38 10.31
CA LYS A 89 -6.80 -13.84 10.43
C LYS A 89 -5.64 -14.40 11.23
N LEU A 90 -4.42 -14.01 10.92
CA LEU A 90 -3.21 -14.49 11.64
C LEU A 90 -3.24 -14.09 13.10
N TYR A 91 -3.67 -12.86 13.40
CA TYR A 91 -3.83 -12.41 14.78
C TYR A 91 -4.85 -13.25 15.56
N ASN A 92 -6.03 -13.51 14.98
CA ASN A 92 -7.07 -14.31 15.61
C ASN A 92 -6.62 -15.76 15.79
N ASP A 93 -5.95 -16.36 14.80
CA ASP A 93 -5.39 -17.71 14.88
C ASP A 93 -4.35 -17.79 16.01
N LEU A 94 -3.46 -16.80 16.13
CA LEU A 94 -2.49 -16.73 17.22
C LEU A 94 -3.15 -16.63 18.59
N VAL A 95 -4.18 -15.79 18.75
CA VAL A 95 -4.93 -15.67 20.00
C VAL A 95 -5.60 -17.01 20.37
N MET A 96 -6.19 -17.69 19.41
CA MET A 96 -6.80 -19.00 19.63
C MET A 96 -5.78 -20.07 20.04
N ASP A 97 -4.63 -20.11 19.38
CA ASP A 97 -3.54 -21.01 19.71
C ASP A 97 -2.99 -20.76 21.12
N LEU A 98 -2.81 -19.49 21.49
CA LEU A 98 -2.37 -19.11 22.84
C LEU A 98 -3.40 -19.46 23.92
N SER A 99 -4.69 -19.53 23.59
CA SER A 99 -5.74 -19.87 24.55
C SER A 99 -5.57 -21.27 25.14
N GLU A 100 -4.98 -22.20 24.42
CA GLU A 100 -4.65 -23.54 24.88
C GLU A 100 -3.63 -23.55 26.02
N TYR A 101 -2.79 -22.54 26.09
CA TYR A 101 -1.74 -22.39 27.13
C TYR A 101 -2.21 -21.62 28.36
N ILE A 102 -3.42 -21.03 28.36
CA ILE A 102 -3.94 -20.25 29.49
C ILE A 102 -3.95 -21.04 30.79
N PRO A 103 -4.41 -22.30 30.86
CA PRO A 103 -4.37 -23.09 32.08
C PRO A 103 -2.97 -23.29 32.63
N ALA A 104 -1.98 -23.54 31.76
CA ALA A 104 -0.59 -23.68 32.15
C ALA A 104 0.01 -22.36 32.67
N ILE A 105 -0.30 -21.25 32.03
CA ILE A 105 0.11 -19.91 32.45
C ILE A 105 -0.49 -19.58 33.83
N GLN A 106 -1.75 -19.90 34.05
CA GLN A 106 -2.42 -19.68 35.36
C GLN A 106 -1.81 -20.51 36.47
N ILE A 107 -1.46 -21.77 36.21
CA ILE A 107 -0.76 -22.65 37.16
C ILE A 107 0.61 -22.06 37.50
N ASN A 108 1.39 -21.64 36.51
CA ASN A 108 2.68 -21.00 36.70
C ASN A 108 2.57 -19.71 37.52
N ALA A 109 1.58 -18.85 37.22
CA ALA A 109 1.33 -17.62 37.96
C ALA A 109 1.01 -17.92 39.44
N THR A 110 0.21 -18.95 39.72
CA THR A 110 -0.13 -19.39 41.08
C THR A 110 1.12 -19.85 41.82
N GLN A 111 1.98 -20.65 41.18
CA GLN A 111 3.23 -21.13 41.80
C GLN A 111 4.20 -19.98 42.08
N ILE A 112 4.35 -19.01 41.20
CA ILE A 112 5.17 -17.83 41.39
C ILE A 112 4.62 -16.99 42.55
N ALA A 113 3.31 -16.79 42.64
CA ALA A 113 2.68 -16.06 43.72
C ALA A 113 2.92 -16.74 45.12
N ARG A 114 2.82 -18.08 45.15
CA ARG A 114 3.14 -18.85 46.38
C ARG A 114 4.61 -18.69 46.79
N LEU A 115 5.53 -18.78 45.84
CA LEU A 115 6.95 -18.61 46.08
C LEU A 115 7.24 -17.20 46.58
N ASP A 116 6.65 -16.18 46.00
CA ASP A 116 6.80 -14.77 46.44
C ASP A 116 6.32 -14.57 47.85
N CYS A 117 5.15 -15.12 48.23
CA CYS A 117 4.66 -15.09 49.61
C CYS A 117 5.60 -15.79 50.59
N LEU A 118 6.11 -17.00 50.23
CA LEU A 118 7.05 -17.74 51.08
C LEU A 118 8.38 -16.97 51.28
N LEU A 119 8.87 -16.33 50.24
CA LEU A 119 10.08 -15.46 50.36
C LEU A 119 9.82 -14.23 51.21
N ALA A 120 8.63 -13.65 51.20
CA ALA A 120 8.27 -12.53 52.05
C ALA A 120 8.22 -12.87 53.55
N PHE A 121 7.96 -14.16 53.89
CA PHE A 121 7.95 -14.66 55.29
C PHE A 121 9.30 -15.21 55.76
N ALA A 122 10.23 -15.37 54.87
CA ALA A 122 11.59 -15.78 55.20
C ALA A 122 12.41 -14.56 55.61
#